data_324bf2fe0bd9d29622d0cd3bc82dbdca
#
_entry.id   324bf2fe0bd9d29622d0cd3bc82dbdca
#
_cell.length_a   1.000
_cell.length_b   1.000
_cell.length_c   1.000
_cell.angle_alpha   90.00
_cell.angle_beta   90.00
_cell.angle_gamma   90.00
#
_symmetry.space_group_name_H-M   'P 1'
#
loop_
_entity.id
_entity.type
_entity.pdbx_description
1 polymer ?
#
loop_
_entity_poly.entity_id
_entity_poly.type
_entity_poly.pdbx_seq_one_letter_code
_entity_poly.pdbx_strand_id
1 'polypeptide(L)' 'MKLIDLDGRVIEVENLDLALLQADDYRHYRVTTPTENDIYRYAYWEDVYQKLLKLKTEQL' A
#
# COMPACT_ATOMS: atom_id res chain seq x y z
N MET A 1 -4.68 6.14 12.99
CA MET A 1 -5.49 6.28 11.76
C MET A 1 -5.61 4.93 11.08
N LYS A 2 -6.66 4.74 10.30
CA LYS A 2 -6.97 3.44 9.72
C LYS A 2 -7.27 3.57 8.23
N LEU A 3 -7.00 2.50 7.48
CA LEU A 3 -7.43 2.38 6.09
C LEU A 3 -7.98 0.97 5.84
N ILE A 4 -8.73 0.81 4.77
CA ILE A 4 -9.22 -0.50 4.33
C ILE A 4 -8.43 -0.90 3.10
N ASP A 5 -7.79 -2.08 3.14
CA ASP A 5 -6.98 -2.55 2.03
C ASP A 5 -7.82 -3.15 0.90
N LEU A 6 -7.16 -3.63 -0.15
CA LEU A 6 -7.84 -4.20 -1.31
C LEU A 6 -8.65 -5.45 -0.95
N ASP A 7 -8.26 -6.18 0.09
CA ASP A 7 -8.95 -7.38 0.56
C ASP A 7 -10.11 -7.06 1.50
N GLY A 8 -10.32 -5.79 1.83
CA GLY A 8 -11.37 -5.37 2.75
C GLY A 8 -10.97 -5.42 4.22
N ARG A 9 -9.69 -5.61 4.51
CA ARG A 9 -9.18 -5.65 5.89
C ARG A 9 -8.86 -4.24 6.38
N VAL A 10 -9.10 -4.00 7.66
CA VAL A 10 -8.73 -2.75 8.30
C VAL A 10 -7.27 -2.81 8.72
N ILE A 11 -6.49 -1.83 8.27
CA ILE A 11 -5.08 -1.70 8.62
C ILE A 11 -4.92 -0.48 9.51
N GLU A 12 -4.29 -0.65 10.67
CA GLU A 12 -3.94 0.44 11.57
C GLU A 12 -2.65 1.11 11.11
N VAL A 13 -2.65 2.43 10.97
CA VAL A 13 -1.49 3.20 10.55
C VAL A 13 -1.05 4.08 11.73
N GLU A 14 0.07 3.76 12.35
CA GLU A 14 0.60 4.52 13.46
C GLU A 14 1.51 5.66 13.01
N ASN A 15 2.33 5.40 12.00
CA ASN A 15 3.26 6.37 11.44
C ASN A 15 3.05 6.45 9.94
N LEU A 16 2.38 7.51 9.50
CA LEU A 16 1.98 7.66 8.09
C LEU A 16 3.17 7.77 7.16
N ASP A 17 4.20 8.53 7.54
CA ASP A 17 5.38 8.70 6.69
C ASP A 17 6.15 7.40 6.52
N LEU A 18 6.30 6.62 7.60
CA LEU A 18 6.95 5.31 7.52
C LEU A 18 6.11 4.34 6.70
N ALA A 19 4.79 4.35 6.88
CA ALA A 19 3.89 3.49 6.11
C ALA A 19 3.97 3.81 4.62
N LEU A 20 4.05 5.09 4.26
CA LEU A 20 4.22 5.52 2.87
C LEU A 20 5.54 5.02 2.29
N LEU A 21 6.63 5.13 3.06
CA LEU A 21 7.94 4.65 2.61
C LEU A 21 7.92 3.16 2.36
N GLN A 22 7.35 2.39 3.28
CA GLN A 22 7.26 0.93 3.15
C GLN A 22 6.38 0.52 1.98
N ALA A 23 5.21 1.15 1.83
CA ALA A 23 4.31 0.85 0.71
C ALA A 23 4.94 1.20 -0.64
N ASP A 24 5.70 2.30 -0.68
CA ASP A 24 6.42 2.70 -1.90
C ASP A 24 7.45 1.65 -2.31
N ASP A 25 8.20 1.13 -1.34
CA ASP A 25 9.16 0.05 -1.61
C ASP A 25 8.46 -1.20 -2.13
N TYR A 26 7.39 -1.63 -1.47
CA TYR A 26 6.66 -2.84 -1.86
C TYR A 26 5.97 -2.70 -3.21
N ARG A 27 5.42 -1.54 -3.54
CA ARG A 27 4.74 -1.36 -4.83
C ARG A 27 5.71 -1.37 -6.01
N HIS A 28 6.99 -1.09 -5.77
CA HIS A 28 8.03 -1.12 -6.81
C HIS A 28 8.72 -2.48 -6.92
N TYR A 29 8.48 -3.38 -5.97
CA TYR A 29 9.09 -4.71 -5.99
C TYR A 29 8.56 -5.52 -7.17
N ARG A 30 9.46 -6.12 -7.92
CA ARG A 30 9.11 -6.97 -9.07
C ARG A 30 9.95 -8.23 -9.06
N VAL A 31 9.33 -9.34 -9.43
CA VAL A 31 10.05 -10.62 -9.60
C VAL A 31 10.27 -10.88 -11.08
N THR A 32 11.27 -11.70 -11.40
CA THR A 32 11.66 -11.97 -12.79
C THR A 32 10.54 -12.67 -13.57
N THR A 33 9.87 -13.64 -12.94
CA THR A 33 8.77 -14.38 -13.56
C THR A 33 7.57 -14.33 -12.62
N PRO A 34 6.70 -13.30 -12.76
CA PRO A 34 5.59 -13.13 -11.82
C PRO A 34 4.50 -14.18 -12.00
N THR A 35 3.99 -14.68 -10.87
CA THR A 35 2.79 -15.51 -10.82
C THR A 35 1.55 -14.62 -10.70
N GLU A 36 0.36 -15.22 -10.75
CA GLU A 36 -0.87 -14.47 -10.51
C GLU A 36 -0.88 -13.80 -9.13
N ASN A 37 -0.35 -14.49 -8.11
CA ASN A 37 -0.24 -13.92 -6.77
C ASN A 37 0.68 -12.71 -6.74
N ASP A 38 1.77 -12.74 -7.49
CA ASP A 38 2.69 -11.62 -7.56
C ASP A 38 2.05 -10.41 -8.23
N ILE A 39 1.30 -10.63 -9.31
CA ILE A 39 0.57 -9.56 -9.99
C ILE A 39 -0.48 -8.95 -9.06
N TYR A 40 -1.19 -9.79 -8.28
CA TYR A 40 -2.13 -9.31 -7.28
C TYR A 40 -1.43 -8.45 -6.23
N ARG A 41 -0.26 -8.86 -5.76
CA ARG A 41 0.51 -8.09 -4.76
C ARG A 41 0.93 -6.73 -5.31
N TYR A 42 1.29 -6.64 -6.58
CA TYR A 42 1.61 -5.35 -7.20
C TYR A 42 0.41 -4.41 -7.12
N ALA A 43 -0.76 -4.91 -7.48
CA ALA A 43 -1.99 -4.12 -7.39
C ALA A 43 -2.35 -3.78 -5.95
N TYR A 44 -2.16 -4.71 -5.03
CA TYR A 44 -2.43 -4.52 -3.60
C TYR A 44 -1.60 -3.36 -3.03
N TRP A 45 -0.29 -3.39 -3.26
CA TRP A 45 0.59 -2.36 -2.69
C TRP A 45 0.41 -1.01 -3.35
N GLU A 46 0.09 -0.97 -4.64
CA GLU A 46 -0.25 0.29 -5.29
C GLU A 46 -1.53 0.88 -4.70
N ASP A 47 -2.53 0.05 -4.45
CA ASP A 47 -3.78 0.49 -3.82
C ASP A 47 -3.53 1.03 -2.41
N VAL A 48 -2.75 0.31 -1.59
CA VAL A 48 -2.40 0.76 -0.24
C VAL A 48 -1.65 2.08 -0.30
N TYR A 49 -0.68 2.20 -1.20
CA TYR A 49 0.10 3.42 -1.34
C TYR A 49 -0.79 4.62 -1.68
N GLN A 50 -1.71 4.46 -2.63
CA GLN A 50 -2.62 5.54 -3.02
C GLN A 50 -3.53 5.95 -1.85
N LYS A 51 -4.01 4.99 -1.07
CA LYS A 51 -4.81 5.28 0.11
C LYS A 51 -4.03 6.03 1.18
N LEU A 52 -2.76 5.66 1.39
CA LEU A 52 -1.89 6.37 2.33
C LEU A 52 -1.60 7.80 1.87
N LEU A 53 -1.37 8.01 0.56
CA LEU A 53 -1.20 9.35 0.01
C LEU A 53 -2.43 10.22 0.24
N LYS A 54 -3.61 9.64 0.07
CA LYS A 54 -4.86 10.36 0.30
C LYS A 54 -4.97 10.78 1.76
N LEU A 55 -4.63 9.89 2.70
CA LEU A 55 -4.62 10.23 4.12
C LEU A 55 -3.66 11.37 4.41
N LYS A 56 -2.47 11.34 3.83
CA LYS A 56 -1.50 12.40 4.03
C LYS A 56 -1.99 13.73 3.46
N THR A 57 -2.59 13.72 2.29
CA THR A 57 -3.16 14.91 1.68
C THR A 57 -4.28 15.51 2.54
N GLU A 58 -5.10 14.66 3.13
CA GLU A 58 -6.19 15.11 4.01
C GLU A 58 -5.69 15.74 5.31
N GLN A 59 -4.48 15.43 5.73
CA GLN A 59 -3.87 16.01 6.94
C GLN A 59 -3.22 17.37 6.71
N LEU A 60 -3.02 17.74 5.47
CA LEU A 60 -2.46 19.04 5.11
C LEU A 60 -3.54 20.11 5.13
#